data_d5fd02540cf49612f284a5abb274fc84
#
_entry.id   d5fd02540cf49612f284a5abb274fc84
#
_cell.length_a   1.000
_cell.length_b   1.000
_cell.length_c   1.000
_cell.angle_alpha   90.00
_cell.angle_beta   90.00
_cell.angle_gamma   90.00
#
_symmetry.space_group_name_H-M   'P 1'
#
loop_
_entity.id
_entity.type
_entity.pdbx_description
1 polymer ?
#
loop_
_entity_poly.entity_id
_entity_poly.type
_entity_poly.pdbx_seq_one_letter_code
_entity_poly.pdbx_strand_id
1 'polypeptide(L)'
;MFNLRKTRIGVVGLGYVGLPLAVEFGRKYKTTGFDLKVPRIKELAAGKDSTLEVDRKELKSATHLTYTADVKDLKRCNVFIVTVPTPIDDYKRPDLTPLEKASASLGTVLKKGDIVIYESTVYPGCTEEVCIPILEKVSGLKFNKDFFAGYSPERINPGDKQHRLPTIKKVTSGSTPEVATFVDNLYGSIITAGTHK
;
A
#
# COMPACT_ATOMS: atom_id res chain seq x y z
N MET A 1 -7.15 -14.18 13.90
CA MET A 1 -8.22 -13.19 13.73
C MET A 1 -7.57 -11.82 13.51
N PHE A 2 -7.85 -11.16 12.41
CA PHE A 2 -7.29 -9.85 12.07
C PHE A 2 -7.86 -8.78 13.00
N ASN A 3 -7.00 -7.83 13.46
CA ASN A 3 -7.40 -6.87 14.48
C ASN A 3 -6.82 -5.48 14.17
N LEU A 4 -7.70 -4.50 13.93
CA LEU A 4 -7.32 -3.13 13.61
C LEU A 4 -6.43 -2.49 14.69
N ARG A 5 -6.64 -2.79 15.97
CA ARG A 5 -5.84 -2.22 17.07
C ARG A 5 -4.38 -2.70 17.07
N LYS A 6 -4.11 -3.86 16.46
CA LYS A 6 -2.76 -4.44 16.34
C LYS A 6 -2.14 -4.18 14.97
N THR A 7 -2.82 -3.43 14.10
CA THR A 7 -2.37 -3.15 12.74
C THR A 7 -1.15 -2.22 12.75
N ARG A 8 -0.14 -2.62 12.01
CA ARG A 8 1.05 -1.83 11.67
C ARG A 8 1.22 -1.88 10.17
N ILE A 9 1.17 -0.74 9.54
CA ILE A 9 1.07 -0.64 8.08
C ILE A 9 2.43 -0.34 7.48
N GLY A 10 2.77 -1.04 6.40
CA GLY A 10 3.88 -0.71 5.51
C GLY A 10 3.32 -0.25 4.16
N VAL A 11 3.52 1.00 3.78
CA VAL A 11 3.14 1.50 2.45
C VAL A 11 4.37 1.46 1.55
N VAL A 12 4.29 0.72 0.45
CA VAL A 12 5.39 0.45 -0.49
C VAL A 12 5.22 1.28 -1.76
N GLY A 13 6.11 2.24 -1.95
CA GLY A 13 6.02 3.29 -2.96
C GLY A 13 5.39 4.56 -2.40
N LEU A 14 6.12 5.67 -2.40
CA LEU A 14 5.68 6.96 -1.85
C LEU A 14 5.52 8.01 -2.95
N GLY A 15 4.91 7.60 -4.05
CA GLY A 15 4.49 8.46 -5.15
C GLY A 15 3.16 9.17 -4.84
N TYR A 16 2.48 9.63 -5.90
CA TYR A 16 1.21 10.37 -5.81
C TYR A 16 0.04 9.55 -5.22
N VAL A 17 0.10 8.22 -5.25
CA VAL A 17 -0.87 7.33 -4.60
C VAL A 17 -0.46 7.02 -3.16
N GLY A 18 0.76 6.53 -2.99
CA GLY A 18 1.19 5.96 -1.72
C GLY A 18 1.44 6.99 -0.63
N LEU A 19 1.90 8.20 -0.96
CA LEU A 19 2.14 9.21 0.06
C LEU A 19 0.84 9.72 0.71
N PRO A 20 -0.20 10.13 -0.03
CA PRO A 20 -1.49 10.49 0.59
C PRO A 20 -2.06 9.38 1.45
N LEU A 21 -1.98 8.13 0.97
CA LEU A 21 -2.45 6.97 1.71
C LEU A 21 -1.67 6.75 3.02
N ALA A 22 -0.32 6.85 2.95
CA ALA A 22 0.54 6.72 4.13
C ALA A 22 0.25 7.81 5.17
N VAL A 23 -0.06 9.02 4.72
CA VAL A 23 -0.42 10.15 5.60
C VAL A 23 -1.77 9.87 6.29
N GLU A 24 -2.80 9.47 5.54
CA GLU A 24 -4.11 9.19 6.13
C GLU A 24 -4.05 8.04 7.15
N PHE A 25 -3.37 6.96 6.82
CA PHE A 25 -3.15 5.88 7.78
C PHE A 25 -2.26 6.32 8.95
N GLY A 26 -1.22 7.11 8.69
CA GLY A 26 -0.29 7.61 9.70
C GLY A 26 -0.90 8.57 10.73
N ARG A 27 -2.11 9.07 10.48
CA ARG A 27 -2.91 9.80 11.49
C ARG A 27 -3.52 8.88 12.54
N LYS A 28 -3.72 7.59 12.22
CA LYS A 28 -4.47 6.64 13.06
C LYS A 28 -3.66 5.40 13.47
N TYR A 29 -2.74 4.95 12.62
CA TYR A 29 -2.02 3.69 12.80
C TYR A 29 -0.52 3.91 12.71
N LYS A 30 0.26 3.06 13.40
CA LYS A 30 1.70 2.99 13.18
C LYS A 30 1.96 2.60 11.73
N THR A 31 2.48 3.55 10.96
CA THR A 31 2.67 3.43 9.52
C THR A 31 4.14 3.66 9.17
N THR A 32 4.69 2.81 8.33
CA THR A 32 6.03 2.95 7.76
C THR A 32 5.90 3.11 6.25
N GLY A 33 6.23 4.28 5.74
CA GLY A 33 6.33 4.53 4.31
C GLY A 33 7.71 4.09 3.82
N PHE A 34 7.73 3.23 2.82
CA PHE A 34 8.94 2.71 2.20
C PHE A 34 9.04 3.14 0.73
N ASP A 35 10.19 3.66 0.34
CA ASP A 35 10.51 3.93 -1.06
C ASP A 35 11.98 3.64 -1.33
N LEU A 36 12.29 3.05 -2.48
CA LEU A 36 13.66 2.72 -2.88
C LEU A 36 14.52 3.98 -3.10
N LYS A 37 13.90 5.12 -3.39
CA LYS A 37 14.59 6.37 -3.67
C LYS A 37 14.97 7.07 -2.37
N VAL A 38 16.21 6.92 -1.92
CA VAL A 38 16.74 7.60 -0.73
C VAL A 38 16.50 9.14 -0.75
N PRO A 39 16.64 9.86 -1.89
CA PRO A 39 16.30 11.28 -1.94
C PRO A 39 14.84 11.56 -1.58
N ARG A 40 13.89 10.68 -2.00
CA ARG A 40 12.47 10.79 -1.64
C ARG A 40 12.25 10.68 -0.14
N ILE A 41 12.91 9.73 0.50
CA ILE A 41 12.83 9.54 1.96
C ILE A 41 13.37 10.78 2.71
N LYS A 42 14.52 11.33 2.27
CA LYS A 42 15.11 12.54 2.88
C LYS A 42 14.19 13.76 2.72
N GLU A 43 13.59 13.91 1.56
CA GLU A 43 12.65 14.98 1.26
C GLU A 43 11.42 14.93 2.18
N LEU A 44 10.78 13.76 2.29
CA LEU A 44 9.62 13.56 3.14
C LEU A 44 9.94 13.72 4.63
N ALA A 45 11.08 13.25 5.09
CA ALA A 45 11.56 13.44 6.45
C ALA A 45 11.80 14.94 6.77
N ALA A 46 12.16 15.74 5.77
CA ALA A 46 12.27 17.20 5.89
C ALA A 46 10.91 17.94 5.80
N GLY A 47 9.80 17.19 5.68
CA GLY A 47 8.45 17.76 5.58
C GLY A 47 8.19 18.44 4.24
N LYS A 48 8.77 17.92 3.15
CA LYS A 48 8.58 18.40 1.78
C LYS A 48 8.03 17.27 0.91
N ASP A 49 7.18 17.63 -0.04
CA ASP A 49 6.64 16.72 -1.05
C ASP A 49 6.75 17.33 -2.45
N SER A 50 7.67 16.84 -3.27
CA SER A 50 7.88 17.30 -4.65
C SER A 50 6.74 16.86 -5.60
N THR A 51 5.92 15.88 -5.21
CA THR A 51 4.73 15.50 -5.99
C THR A 51 3.56 16.47 -5.78
N LEU A 52 3.64 17.36 -4.78
CA LEU A 52 2.62 18.37 -4.45
C LEU A 52 1.24 17.77 -4.10
N GLU A 53 1.19 16.49 -3.75
CA GLU A 53 -0.05 15.79 -3.35
C GLU A 53 -0.39 16.04 -1.87
N VAL A 54 0.63 16.24 -1.04
CA VAL A 54 0.47 16.42 0.41
C VAL A 54 1.22 17.67 0.86
N ASP A 55 0.53 18.55 1.56
CA ASP A 55 1.17 19.74 2.10
C ASP A 55 1.93 19.45 3.41
N ARG A 56 2.74 20.46 3.84
CA ARG A 56 3.55 20.33 5.06
C ARG A 56 2.71 20.15 6.33
N LYS A 57 1.51 20.68 6.38
CA LYS A 57 0.60 20.57 7.52
C LYS A 57 0.06 19.16 7.59
N GLU A 58 -0.31 18.60 6.46
CA GLU A 58 -0.79 17.22 6.33
C GLU A 58 0.31 16.22 6.72
N LEU A 59 1.54 16.38 6.20
CA LEU A 59 2.69 15.56 6.60
C LEU A 59 2.90 15.57 8.12
N LYS A 60 2.83 16.77 8.75
CA LYS A 60 2.96 16.90 10.20
C LYS A 60 1.80 16.28 10.99
N SER A 61 0.61 16.20 10.41
CA SER A 61 -0.57 15.60 11.07
C SER A 61 -0.49 14.09 11.18
N ALA A 62 0.34 13.44 10.37
CA ALA A 62 0.57 11.99 10.38
C ALA A 62 1.59 11.59 11.45
N THR A 63 1.25 11.80 12.72
CA THR A 63 2.17 11.65 13.86
C THR A 63 2.70 10.22 14.07
N HIS A 64 2.06 9.22 13.47
CA HIS A 64 2.47 7.82 13.54
C HIS A 64 3.16 7.32 12.25
N LEU A 65 3.46 8.22 11.29
CA LEU A 65 4.13 7.92 10.03
C LEU A 65 5.65 8.08 10.19
N THR A 66 6.38 7.06 9.76
CA THR A 66 7.84 7.09 9.61
C THR A 66 8.22 6.72 8.17
N TYR A 67 9.41 7.11 7.73
CA TYR A 67 9.89 6.85 6.37
C TYR A 67 11.19 6.04 6.38
N THR A 68 11.36 5.15 5.42
CA THR A 68 12.56 4.33 5.27
C THR A 68 12.84 3.95 3.82
N ALA A 69 14.11 3.74 3.50
CA ALA A 69 14.55 3.12 2.26
C ALA A 69 15.08 1.68 2.49
N ASP A 70 15.05 1.17 3.72
CA ASP A 70 15.44 -0.20 4.04
C ASP A 70 14.19 -1.07 4.22
N VAL A 71 14.05 -2.09 3.36
CA VAL A 71 12.95 -3.04 3.43
C VAL A 71 12.89 -3.79 4.76
N LYS A 72 14.02 -3.95 5.45
CA LYS A 72 14.09 -4.63 6.75
C LYS A 72 13.26 -3.93 7.83
N ASP A 73 13.08 -2.62 7.72
CA ASP A 73 12.24 -1.86 8.66
C ASP A 73 10.77 -2.23 8.57
N LEU A 74 10.35 -2.81 7.44
CA LEU A 74 8.99 -3.32 7.25
C LEU A 74 8.71 -4.62 8.03
N LYS A 75 9.70 -5.30 8.59
CA LYS A 75 9.51 -6.52 9.41
C LYS A 75 8.57 -6.32 10.59
N ARG A 76 8.45 -5.09 11.08
CA ARG A 76 7.53 -4.74 12.17
C ARG A 76 6.08 -4.56 11.74
N CYS A 77 5.82 -4.48 10.42
CA CYS A 77 4.48 -4.33 9.86
C CYS A 77 3.80 -5.71 9.72
N ASN A 78 2.48 -5.71 9.63
CA ASN A 78 1.66 -6.89 9.40
C ASN A 78 0.57 -6.67 8.33
N VAL A 79 0.46 -5.45 7.82
CA VAL A 79 -0.35 -5.10 6.65
C VAL A 79 0.54 -4.29 5.72
N PHE A 80 0.71 -4.76 4.49
CA PHE A 80 1.49 -4.09 3.46
C PHE A 80 0.57 -3.59 2.37
N ILE A 81 0.76 -2.35 1.92
CA ILE A 81 -0.03 -1.76 0.85
C ILE A 81 0.94 -1.35 -0.26
N VAL A 82 0.78 -1.97 -1.41
CA VAL A 82 1.65 -1.78 -2.58
C VAL A 82 1.03 -0.76 -3.51
N THR A 83 1.72 0.36 -3.69
CA THR A 83 1.26 1.52 -4.47
C THR A 83 2.29 1.92 -5.53
N VAL A 84 3.08 0.96 -6.00
CA VAL A 84 4.07 1.20 -7.04
C VAL A 84 3.39 1.44 -8.40
N PRO A 85 4.00 2.23 -9.30
CA PRO A 85 3.43 2.48 -10.62
C PRO A 85 3.39 1.22 -11.48
N THR A 86 2.44 1.17 -12.41
CA THR A 86 2.34 0.19 -13.48
C THR A 86 2.37 0.92 -14.82
N PRO A 87 3.54 1.38 -15.28
CA PRO A 87 3.66 2.07 -16.56
C PRO A 87 3.31 1.15 -17.72
N ILE A 88 3.07 1.73 -18.88
CA ILE A 88 2.87 0.97 -20.11
C ILE A 88 4.09 1.13 -21.02
N ASP A 89 4.41 0.09 -21.78
CA ASP A 89 5.44 0.13 -22.82
C ASP A 89 4.92 0.84 -24.09
N ASP A 90 5.79 0.97 -25.09
CA ASP A 90 5.46 1.60 -26.38
C ASP A 90 4.31 0.87 -27.12
N TYR A 91 4.06 -0.40 -26.80
CA TYR A 91 2.98 -1.22 -27.34
C TYR A 91 1.73 -1.22 -26.44
N LYS A 92 1.65 -0.29 -25.46
CA LYS A 92 0.55 -0.19 -24.48
C LYS A 92 0.36 -1.44 -23.61
N ARG A 93 1.40 -2.25 -23.45
CA ARG A 93 1.39 -3.39 -22.53
C ARG A 93 1.85 -2.93 -21.14
N PRO A 94 1.22 -3.41 -20.05
CA PRO A 94 1.64 -3.02 -18.71
C PRO A 94 3.05 -3.54 -18.39
N ASP A 95 3.93 -2.67 -17.92
CA ASP A 95 5.20 -3.05 -17.32
C ASP A 95 5.00 -3.40 -15.85
N LEU A 96 5.03 -4.69 -15.54
CA LEU A 96 4.85 -5.21 -14.19
C LEU A 96 6.14 -5.25 -13.37
N THR A 97 7.29 -4.87 -13.96
CA THR A 97 8.59 -4.90 -13.27
C THR A 97 8.59 -4.20 -11.90
N PRO A 98 7.98 -3.01 -11.72
CA PRO A 98 7.91 -2.38 -10.39
C PRO A 98 7.11 -3.23 -9.39
N LEU A 99 6.02 -3.85 -9.84
CA LEU A 99 5.14 -4.67 -9.02
C LEU A 99 5.81 -5.98 -8.59
N GLU A 100 6.49 -6.64 -9.53
CA GLU A 100 7.27 -7.85 -9.29
C GLU A 100 8.41 -7.60 -8.27
N LYS A 101 9.16 -6.50 -8.45
CA LYS A 101 10.23 -6.10 -7.53
C LYS A 101 9.69 -5.76 -6.14
N ALA A 102 8.55 -5.08 -6.05
CA ALA A 102 7.90 -4.76 -4.78
C ALA A 102 7.46 -6.05 -4.07
N SER A 103 6.83 -6.99 -4.79
CA SER A 103 6.41 -8.29 -4.27
C SER A 103 7.61 -9.13 -3.80
N ALA A 104 8.70 -9.18 -4.59
CA ALA A 104 9.91 -9.86 -4.20
C ALA A 104 10.54 -9.25 -2.92
N SER A 105 10.61 -7.92 -2.85
CA SER A 105 11.12 -7.23 -1.66
C SER A 105 10.27 -7.54 -0.43
N LEU A 106 8.95 -7.49 -0.54
CA LEU A 106 8.03 -7.84 0.54
C LEU A 106 8.14 -9.31 0.96
N GLY A 107 8.34 -10.23 0.01
CA GLY A 107 8.56 -11.64 0.31
C GLY A 107 9.70 -11.88 1.31
N THR A 108 10.73 -11.02 1.33
CA THR A 108 11.87 -11.14 2.26
C THR A 108 11.53 -10.79 3.72
N VAL A 109 10.43 -10.10 3.95
CA VAL A 109 10.01 -9.62 5.28
C VAL A 109 8.64 -10.14 5.72
N LEU A 110 7.94 -10.85 4.83
CA LEU A 110 6.60 -11.38 5.05
C LEU A 110 6.60 -12.46 6.13
N LYS A 111 5.59 -12.45 6.98
CA LYS A 111 5.41 -13.38 8.11
C LYS A 111 4.02 -14.03 8.08
N LYS A 112 3.86 -15.10 8.83
CA LYS A 112 2.55 -15.74 9.01
C LYS A 112 1.53 -14.77 9.62
N GLY A 113 0.36 -14.70 9.02
CA GLY A 113 -0.74 -13.83 9.39
C GLY A 113 -0.71 -12.44 8.75
N ASP A 114 0.31 -12.13 7.95
CA ASP A 114 0.40 -10.84 7.26
C ASP A 114 -0.58 -10.75 6.07
N ILE A 115 -0.95 -9.52 5.72
CA ILE A 115 -1.80 -9.22 4.57
C ILE A 115 -1.03 -8.29 3.62
N VAL A 116 -1.05 -8.59 2.31
CA VAL A 116 -0.52 -7.73 1.26
C VAL A 116 -1.68 -7.21 0.41
N ILE A 117 -1.88 -5.91 0.39
CA ILE A 117 -2.94 -5.24 -0.36
C ILE A 117 -2.31 -4.53 -1.56
N TYR A 118 -2.82 -4.80 -2.75
CA TYR A 118 -2.36 -4.14 -3.97
C TYR A 118 -3.32 -3.01 -4.35
N GLU A 119 -2.76 -1.81 -4.57
CA GLU A 119 -3.50 -0.64 -5.07
C GLU A 119 -3.13 -0.29 -6.52
N SER A 120 -2.01 -0.81 -7.01
CA SER A 120 -1.60 -0.61 -8.40
C SER A 120 -2.68 -1.11 -9.35
N THR A 121 -3.01 -0.29 -10.36
CA THR A 121 -3.99 -0.67 -11.39
C THR A 121 -3.40 -1.74 -12.29
N VAL A 122 -4.04 -2.90 -12.32
CA VAL A 122 -3.62 -4.07 -13.10
C VAL A 122 -4.82 -4.76 -13.75
N TYR A 123 -4.55 -5.67 -14.68
CA TYR A 123 -5.58 -6.50 -15.29
C TYR A 123 -6.13 -7.53 -14.29
N PRO A 124 -7.38 -8.01 -14.47
CA PRO A 124 -7.95 -9.05 -13.60
C PRO A 124 -7.09 -10.32 -13.59
N GLY A 125 -6.81 -10.84 -12.38
CA GLY A 125 -5.97 -12.02 -12.19
C GLY A 125 -4.47 -11.70 -11.96
N CYS A 126 -4.00 -10.52 -12.28
CA CYS A 126 -2.58 -10.17 -12.14
C CYS A 126 -2.04 -10.38 -10.72
N THR A 127 -2.82 -10.04 -9.71
CA THR A 127 -2.42 -10.25 -8.31
C THR A 127 -2.13 -11.71 -8.04
N GLU A 128 -3.04 -12.60 -8.43
CA GLU A 128 -2.97 -14.04 -8.20
C GLU A 128 -1.95 -14.74 -9.10
N GLU A 129 -1.84 -14.30 -10.34
CA GLU A 129 -1.00 -14.95 -11.37
C GLU A 129 0.46 -14.51 -11.30
N VAL A 130 0.72 -13.27 -10.89
CA VAL A 130 2.07 -12.68 -10.88
C VAL A 130 2.57 -12.42 -9.47
N CYS A 131 1.83 -11.66 -8.66
CA CYS A 131 2.33 -11.17 -7.38
C CYS A 131 2.40 -12.28 -6.32
N ILE A 132 1.34 -13.09 -6.20
CA ILE A 132 1.26 -14.16 -5.20
C ILE A 132 2.35 -15.21 -5.38
N PRO A 133 2.62 -15.75 -6.60
CA PRO A 133 3.71 -16.71 -6.80
C PRO A 133 5.09 -16.17 -6.40
N ILE A 134 5.34 -14.87 -6.61
CA ILE A 134 6.59 -14.22 -6.19
C ILE A 134 6.67 -14.17 -4.66
N LEU A 135 5.59 -13.75 -3.99
CA LEU A 135 5.52 -13.73 -2.52
C LEU A 135 5.76 -15.13 -1.93
N GLU A 136 5.09 -16.18 -2.45
CA GLU A 136 5.27 -17.56 -2.01
C GLU A 136 6.71 -18.04 -2.21
N LYS A 137 7.27 -17.80 -3.41
CA LYS A 137 8.63 -18.22 -3.77
C LYS A 137 9.69 -17.60 -2.87
N VAL A 138 9.55 -16.31 -2.57
CA VAL A 138 10.57 -15.58 -1.80
C VAL A 138 10.42 -15.81 -0.30
N SER A 139 9.18 -15.82 0.21
CA SER A 139 8.94 -15.98 1.65
C SER A 139 8.94 -17.42 2.13
N GLY A 140 8.71 -18.39 1.23
CA GLY A 140 8.46 -19.79 1.59
C GLY A 140 7.11 -20.05 2.26
N LEU A 141 6.26 -19.01 2.35
CA LEU A 141 4.93 -19.08 2.96
C LEU A 141 3.87 -19.48 1.91
N LYS A 142 2.71 -19.95 2.38
CA LYS A 142 1.59 -20.36 1.53
C LYS A 142 0.45 -19.37 1.57
N PHE A 143 0.01 -18.97 0.39
CA PHE A 143 -1.14 -18.09 0.19
C PHE A 143 -2.42 -18.69 0.76
N ASN A 144 -3.27 -17.83 1.34
CA ASN A 144 -4.52 -18.19 2.03
C ASN A 144 -4.38 -19.21 3.18
N LYS A 145 -3.14 -19.44 3.64
CA LYS A 145 -2.82 -20.28 4.79
C LYS A 145 -1.91 -19.55 5.77
N ASP A 146 -0.76 -19.10 5.28
CA ASP A 146 0.25 -18.43 6.08
C ASP A 146 0.20 -16.90 5.89
N PHE A 147 -0.17 -16.41 4.71
CA PHE A 147 -0.40 -14.99 4.42
C PHE A 147 -1.60 -14.81 3.50
N PHE A 148 -2.08 -13.59 3.37
CA PHE A 148 -3.30 -13.25 2.66
C PHE A 148 -3.08 -12.04 1.75
N ALA A 149 -4.01 -11.86 0.78
CA ALA A 149 -3.97 -10.71 -0.10
C ALA A 149 -5.28 -9.94 -0.11
N GLY A 150 -5.19 -8.67 -0.48
CA GLY A 150 -6.32 -7.80 -0.79
C GLY A 150 -6.04 -7.00 -2.05
N TYR A 151 -7.09 -6.42 -2.61
CA TYR A 151 -6.99 -5.52 -3.74
C TYR A 151 -7.90 -4.32 -3.53
N SER A 152 -7.39 -3.12 -3.80
CA SER A 152 -8.14 -1.87 -3.66
C SER A 152 -7.63 -0.86 -4.68
N PRO A 153 -8.15 -0.89 -5.93
CA PRO A 153 -7.62 -0.07 -7.01
C PRO A 153 -7.74 1.41 -6.71
N GLU A 154 -6.70 2.17 -7.08
CA GLU A 154 -6.70 3.62 -6.93
C GLU A 154 -7.61 4.29 -7.97
N ARG A 155 -8.24 5.39 -7.55
CA ARG A 155 -9.20 6.19 -8.34
C ARG A 155 -8.86 7.67 -8.36
N ILE A 156 -7.72 8.08 -7.79
CA ILE A 156 -7.28 9.48 -7.75
C ILE A 156 -6.65 9.87 -9.07
N ASN A 157 -7.03 11.03 -9.60
CA ASN A 157 -6.30 11.68 -10.69
C ASN A 157 -5.17 12.53 -10.11
N PRO A 158 -3.91 12.37 -10.56
CA PRO A 158 -2.80 13.19 -10.10
C PRO A 158 -3.10 14.69 -10.22
N GLY A 159 -2.86 15.44 -9.13
CA GLY A 159 -3.09 16.89 -9.08
C GLY A 159 -4.55 17.31 -8.84
N ASP A 160 -5.49 16.38 -8.71
CA ASP A 160 -6.88 16.72 -8.36
C ASP A 160 -6.99 17.02 -6.87
N LYS A 161 -7.17 18.32 -6.56
CA LYS A 161 -7.30 18.79 -5.18
C LYS A 161 -8.74 18.71 -4.63
N GLN A 162 -9.72 18.45 -5.49
CA GLN A 162 -11.13 18.37 -5.08
C GLN A 162 -11.50 16.93 -4.68
N HIS A 163 -11.06 15.94 -5.44
CA HIS A 163 -11.33 14.53 -5.19
C HIS A 163 -10.12 13.86 -4.51
N ARG A 164 -10.01 14.08 -3.21
CA ARG A 164 -8.94 13.52 -2.39
C ARG A 164 -9.30 12.14 -1.86
N LEU A 165 -8.29 11.36 -1.48
CA LEU A 165 -8.44 9.99 -0.98
C LEU A 165 -9.62 9.80 -0.01
N PRO A 166 -9.82 10.60 1.06
CA PRO A 166 -10.94 10.39 1.99
C PRO A 166 -12.32 10.60 1.40
N THR A 167 -12.44 11.39 0.32
CA THR A 167 -13.73 11.81 -0.27
C THR A 167 -14.17 10.96 -1.47
N ILE A 168 -13.36 10.00 -1.88
CA ILE A 168 -13.66 9.08 -2.99
C ILE A 168 -14.05 7.71 -2.41
N LYS A 169 -15.21 7.19 -2.84
CA LYS A 169 -15.64 5.84 -2.45
C LYS A 169 -14.66 4.79 -2.94
N LYS A 170 -14.10 4.01 -2.03
CA LYS A 170 -13.03 3.06 -2.30
C LYS A 170 -13.59 1.65 -2.46
N VAL A 171 -13.18 0.95 -3.52
CA VAL A 171 -13.46 -0.48 -3.68
C VAL A 171 -12.44 -1.26 -2.86
N THR A 172 -12.91 -2.29 -2.16
CA THR A 172 -12.05 -3.14 -1.31
C THR A 172 -12.38 -4.61 -1.55
N SER A 173 -11.35 -5.44 -1.49
CA SER A 173 -11.52 -6.89 -1.57
C SER A 173 -10.45 -7.63 -0.76
N GLY A 174 -10.64 -8.92 -0.56
CA GLY A 174 -9.68 -9.78 0.13
C GLY A 174 -9.79 -11.22 -0.32
N SER A 175 -8.71 -11.94 -0.19
CA SER A 175 -8.57 -13.32 -0.66
C SER A 175 -9.40 -14.35 0.13
N THR A 176 -9.93 -13.95 1.29
CA THR A 176 -10.94 -14.71 2.06
C THR A 176 -12.01 -13.74 2.58
N PRO A 177 -13.22 -14.22 2.96
CA PRO A 177 -14.26 -13.36 3.53
C PRO A 177 -13.80 -12.55 4.75
N GLU A 178 -12.98 -13.14 5.62
CA GLU A 178 -12.45 -12.52 6.82
C GLU A 178 -11.44 -11.41 6.45
N VAL A 179 -10.58 -11.66 5.47
CA VAL A 179 -9.62 -10.66 4.97
C VAL A 179 -10.35 -9.54 4.26
N ALA A 180 -11.34 -9.83 3.42
CA ALA A 180 -12.16 -8.82 2.76
C ALA A 180 -12.84 -7.90 3.78
N THR A 181 -13.41 -8.46 4.84
CA THR A 181 -14.03 -7.68 5.93
C THR A 181 -12.99 -6.84 6.68
N PHE A 182 -11.80 -7.39 6.93
CA PHE A 182 -10.72 -6.66 7.58
C PHE A 182 -10.24 -5.48 6.71
N VAL A 183 -9.98 -5.72 5.41
CA VAL A 183 -9.54 -4.68 4.45
C VAL A 183 -10.60 -3.58 4.35
N ASP A 184 -11.87 -3.95 4.22
CA ASP A 184 -12.98 -3.01 4.17
C ASP A 184 -13.04 -2.11 5.41
N ASN A 185 -12.96 -2.69 6.60
CA ASN A 185 -12.92 -1.95 7.87
C ASN A 185 -11.66 -1.06 8.00
N LEU A 186 -10.51 -1.53 7.50
CA LEU A 186 -9.27 -0.77 7.52
C LEU A 186 -9.39 0.49 6.68
N TYR A 187 -9.81 0.35 5.42
CA TYR A 187 -10.04 1.50 4.53
C TYR A 187 -11.20 2.39 5.01
N GLY A 188 -12.30 1.81 5.44
CA GLY A 188 -13.43 2.55 6.01
C GLY A 188 -13.04 3.43 7.21
N SER A 189 -11.93 3.12 7.88
CA SER A 189 -11.43 3.95 8.97
C SER A 189 -10.85 5.30 8.50
N ILE A 190 -10.43 5.43 7.24
CA ILE A 190 -9.82 6.66 6.67
C ILE A 190 -10.63 7.26 5.52
N ILE A 191 -11.52 6.50 4.89
CA ILE A 191 -12.34 6.93 3.76
C ILE A 191 -13.72 7.40 4.26
N THR A 192 -13.94 8.70 4.28
CA THR A 192 -15.21 9.29 4.75
C THR A 192 -16.36 9.09 3.77
N ALA A 193 -16.07 8.93 2.48
CA ALA A 193 -17.06 8.62 1.44
C ALA A 193 -17.57 7.17 1.50
N GLY A 194 -16.99 6.35 2.39
CA GLY A 194 -17.31 4.94 2.54
C GLY A 194 -16.57 4.03 1.57
N THR A 195 -16.77 2.73 1.76
CA THR A 195 -16.15 1.66 0.96
C THR A 195 -17.23 0.85 0.24
N HIS A 196 -16.79 0.05 -0.72
CA HIS A 196 -17.59 -0.95 -1.41
C HIS A 196 -16.78 -2.25 -1.46
N LYS A 197 -17.27 -3.27 -0.76
CA LYS A 197 -16.64 -4.59 -0.66
C LYS A 197 -17.15 -5.53 -1.77
#